data_ee42ee67b03fc388d57922bff7f9d6cb
#
_entry.id   ee42ee67b03fc388d57922bff7f9d6cb
#
_cell.length_a   1.000
_cell.length_b   1.000
_cell.length_c   1.000
_cell.angle_alpha   90.00
_cell.angle_beta   90.00
_cell.angle_gamma   90.00
#
_symmetry.space_group_name_H-M   'P 1'
#
loop_
_entity.id
_entity.type
_entity.pdbx_description
1 polymer ?
#
loop_
_entity_poly.entity_id
_entity_poly.type
_entity_poly.pdbx_seq_one_letter_code
_entity_poly.pdbx_strand_id
1 'polypeptide(L)'
;MGSAPDQALAFFAGGDPEQMLGRSAAIEYLARQRDAREQQLYRLTVAGKHAQQAAEATVAGLRRMVATLAGQQQRVKHLLAQFRPQSPTLGDTITPRMRAVRDEVDRRFGPFSAIGCYRPGSDGEHPLGRACDFMLSSGGVMPTASAIQKGYDIAAWAQANASRLGIMYIIYRQRIWDVRMASSGWVPMENRGSITANHYDHVHISVF
;
A
#
# COMPACT_ATOMS: atom_id res chain seq x y z
N MET A 1 36.18 48.12 -37.74
CA MET A 1 35.26 47.65 -36.69
C MET A 1 35.76 48.23 -35.38
N GLY A 2 35.13 49.34 -34.87
CA GLY A 2 35.53 49.99 -33.62
C GLY A 2 35.10 49.09 -32.44
N SER A 3 35.98 48.95 -31.48
CA SER A 3 35.74 48.15 -30.27
C SER A 3 34.64 48.80 -29.39
N ALA A 4 33.84 47.99 -28.71
CA ALA A 4 32.77 48.44 -27.83
C ALA A 4 33.17 49.53 -26.81
N PRO A 5 34.44 49.59 -26.33
CA PRO A 5 34.91 50.71 -25.47
C PRO A 5 34.93 52.09 -26.13
N ASP A 6 35.26 52.14 -27.45
CA ASP A 6 35.31 53.44 -28.17
C ASP A 6 33.92 54.07 -28.37
N GLN A 7 32.89 53.24 -28.54
CA GLN A 7 31.51 53.73 -28.66
C GLN A 7 30.97 54.27 -27.33
N ALA A 8 31.33 53.65 -26.21
CA ALA A 8 30.96 54.11 -24.88
C ALA A 8 31.63 55.45 -24.53
N LEU A 9 32.93 55.63 -24.86
CA LEU A 9 33.67 56.84 -24.69
C LEU A 9 33.13 57.99 -25.55
N ALA A 10 32.75 57.74 -26.80
CA ALA A 10 32.12 58.72 -27.67
C ALA A 10 30.76 59.20 -27.18
N PHE A 11 30.05 58.36 -26.43
CA PHE A 11 28.77 58.70 -25.86
C PHE A 11 28.86 59.73 -24.69
N PHE A 12 30.02 59.80 -24.02
CA PHE A 12 30.31 60.74 -22.93
C PHE A 12 31.14 61.97 -23.39
N ALA A 13 31.65 62.02 -24.60
CA ALA A 13 32.46 63.15 -25.14
C ALA A 13 31.55 64.28 -25.69
N GLY A 14 31.17 65.21 -24.83
CA GLY A 14 30.52 66.46 -25.23
C GLY A 14 29.06 66.56 -24.81
N GLY A 15 28.79 67.03 -23.60
CA GLY A 15 27.46 67.36 -23.11
C GLY A 15 27.50 68.16 -21.81
N ASP A 16 26.41 68.87 -21.58
CA ASP A 16 26.12 69.52 -20.32
C ASP A 16 26.21 68.51 -19.17
N PRO A 17 26.82 68.85 -18.00
CA PRO A 17 26.95 67.96 -16.83
C PRO A 17 25.63 67.36 -16.35
N GLU A 18 24.53 68.05 -16.43
CA GLU A 18 23.18 67.54 -16.07
C GLU A 18 22.72 66.42 -17.04
N GLN A 19 22.99 66.56 -18.35
CA GLN A 19 22.66 65.52 -19.32
C GLN A 19 23.53 64.29 -19.15
N MET A 20 24.82 64.44 -18.73
CA MET A 20 25.70 63.31 -18.45
C MET A 20 25.23 62.53 -17.23
N LEU A 21 24.80 63.21 -16.14
CA LEU A 21 24.23 62.55 -14.97
C LEU A 21 22.94 61.80 -15.29
N GLY A 22 22.05 62.41 -16.08
CA GLY A 22 20.81 61.76 -16.52
C GLY A 22 21.07 60.48 -17.37
N ARG A 23 22.08 60.52 -18.26
CA ARG A 23 22.50 59.38 -19.08
C ARG A 23 23.12 58.24 -18.23
N SER A 24 23.98 58.58 -17.25
CA SER A 24 24.56 57.61 -16.31
C SER A 24 23.45 56.93 -15.46
N ALA A 25 22.53 57.70 -14.93
CA ALA A 25 21.38 57.17 -14.16
C ALA A 25 20.52 56.21 -15.03
N ALA A 26 20.27 56.56 -16.29
CA ALA A 26 19.50 55.72 -17.19
C ALA A 26 20.22 54.40 -17.49
N ILE A 27 21.54 54.42 -17.73
CA ILE A 27 22.39 53.23 -17.96
C ILE A 27 22.36 52.32 -16.71
N GLU A 28 22.54 52.87 -15.52
CA GLU A 28 22.47 52.11 -14.27
C GLU A 28 21.07 51.52 -14.03
N TYR A 29 20.03 52.26 -14.36
CA TYR A 29 18.66 51.76 -14.28
C TYR A 29 18.43 50.55 -15.21
N LEU A 30 18.86 50.65 -16.46
CA LEU A 30 18.77 49.58 -17.46
C LEU A 30 19.61 48.39 -17.05
N ALA A 31 20.83 48.59 -16.53
CA ALA A 31 21.69 47.50 -16.03
C ALA A 31 20.98 46.75 -14.89
N ARG A 32 20.44 47.48 -13.90
CA ARG A 32 19.66 46.85 -12.79
C ARG A 32 18.42 46.11 -13.27
N GLN A 33 17.70 46.62 -14.25
CA GLN A 33 16.54 46.00 -14.85
C GLN A 33 16.95 44.70 -15.59
N ARG A 34 18.08 44.74 -16.30
CA ARG A 34 18.61 43.53 -16.97
C ARG A 34 19.03 42.47 -15.97
N ASP A 35 19.79 42.82 -14.94
CA ASP A 35 20.20 41.90 -13.88
C ASP A 35 19.00 41.27 -13.16
N ALA A 36 17.98 42.04 -12.86
CA ALA A 36 16.75 41.54 -12.26
C ALA A 36 16.01 40.53 -13.16
N ARG A 37 15.97 40.81 -14.49
CA ARG A 37 15.39 39.88 -15.45
C ARG A 37 16.20 38.59 -15.57
N GLU A 38 17.51 38.67 -15.64
CA GLU A 38 18.39 37.50 -15.70
C GLU A 38 18.21 36.62 -14.45
N GLN A 39 18.18 37.23 -13.26
CA GLN A 39 17.91 36.50 -12.01
C GLN A 39 16.52 35.87 -12.00
N GLN A 40 15.49 36.54 -12.53
CA GLN A 40 14.15 36.00 -12.63
C GLN A 40 14.13 34.80 -13.59
N LEU A 41 14.73 34.91 -14.76
CA LEU A 41 14.83 33.82 -15.74
C LEU A 41 15.58 32.62 -15.16
N TYR A 42 16.68 32.85 -14.46
CA TYR A 42 17.42 31.79 -13.77
C TYR A 42 16.55 31.04 -12.77
N ARG A 43 15.84 31.78 -11.89
CA ARG A 43 14.92 31.17 -10.89
C ARG A 43 13.82 30.37 -11.56
N LEU A 44 13.19 30.89 -12.62
CA LEU A 44 12.14 30.18 -13.36
C LEU A 44 12.67 28.92 -14.04
N THR A 45 13.89 28.98 -14.60
CA THR A 45 14.54 27.81 -15.22
C THR A 45 14.83 26.72 -14.19
N VAL A 46 15.35 27.10 -13.02
CA VAL A 46 15.60 26.15 -11.91
C VAL A 46 14.30 25.54 -11.41
N ALA A 47 13.28 26.38 -11.15
CA ALA A 47 11.96 25.92 -10.72
C ALA A 47 11.31 24.97 -11.76
N GLY A 48 11.42 25.31 -13.04
CA GLY A 48 10.93 24.46 -14.14
C GLY A 48 11.62 23.08 -14.18
N LYS A 49 12.94 23.03 -14.03
CA LYS A 49 13.68 21.77 -13.95
C LYS A 49 13.25 20.91 -12.76
N HIS A 50 13.06 21.51 -11.58
CA HIS A 50 12.58 20.79 -10.39
C HIS A 50 11.16 20.26 -10.59
N ALA A 51 10.26 21.08 -11.17
CA ALA A 51 8.90 20.65 -11.46
C ALA A 51 8.87 19.47 -12.46
N GLN A 52 9.70 19.53 -13.51
CA GLN A 52 9.84 18.45 -14.48
C GLN A 52 10.33 17.16 -13.81
N GLN A 53 11.39 17.21 -13.01
CA GLN A 53 11.93 16.04 -12.31
C GLN A 53 10.88 15.43 -11.34
N ALA A 54 10.12 16.27 -10.63
CA ALA A 54 9.03 15.81 -9.76
C ALA A 54 7.91 15.11 -10.56
N ALA A 55 7.54 15.66 -11.72
CA ALA A 55 6.55 15.06 -12.61
C ALA A 55 7.03 13.70 -13.16
N GLU A 56 8.27 13.63 -13.61
CA GLU A 56 8.87 12.37 -14.10
C GLU A 56 8.92 11.29 -13.01
N ALA A 57 9.30 11.65 -11.77
CA ALA A 57 9.28 10.75 -10.63
C ALA A 57 7.86 10.24 -10.31
N THR A 58 6.86 11.13 -10.38
CA THR A 58 5.45 10.78 -10.18
C THR A 58 4.97 9.80 -11.26
N VAL A 59 5.26 10.08 -12.53
CA VAL A 59 4.89 9.19 -13.65
C VAL A 59 5.56 7.82 -13.50
N ALA A 60 6.84 7.77 -13.13
CA ALA A 60 7.54 6.52 -12.86
C ALA A 60 6.91 5.74 -11.70
N GLY A 61 6.50 6.43 -10.63
CA GLY A 61 5.76 5.85 -9.50
C GLY A 61 4.43 5.23 -9.92
N LEU A 62 3.63 5.96 -10.69
CA LEU A 62 2.35 5.50 -11.22
C LEU A 62 2.52 4.26 -12.12
N ARG A 63 3.50 4.25 -13.00
CA ARG A 63 3.79 3.09 -13.86
C ARG A 63 4.11 1.84 -13.04
N ARG A 64 4.91 1.97 -11.97
CA ARG A 64 5.19 0.84 -11.06
C ARG A 64 3.92 0.34 -10.37
N MET A 65 3.05 1.24 -9.89
CA MET A 65 1.77 0.85 -9.28
C MET A 65 0.86 0.11 -10.27
N VAL A 66 0.73 0.59 -11.51
CA VAL A 66 -0.05 -0.08 -12.55
C VAL A 66 0.49 -1.48 -12.84
N ALA A 67 1.81 -1.65 -12.97
CA ALA A 67 2.43 -2.95 -13.17
C ALA A 67 2.16 -3.91 -12.00
N THR A 68 2.25 -3.42 -10.76
CA THR A 68 1.93 -4.20 -9.55
C THR A 68 0.47 -4.65 -9.54
N LEU A 69 -0.47 -3.74 -9.83
CA LEU A 69 -1.90 -4.07 -9.91
C LEU A 69 -2.22 -5.09 -11.00
N ALA A 70 -1.60 -4.95 -12.16
CA ALA A 70 -1.76 -5.93 -13.26
C ALA A 70 -1.25 -7.32 -12.83
N GLY A 71 -0.12 -7.40 -12.16
CA GLY A 71 0.40 -8.66 -11.60
C GLY A 71 -0.52 -9.28 -10.56
N GLN A 72 -1.07 -8.46 -9.65
CA GLN A 72 -2.05 -8.91 -8.66
C GLN A 72 -3.34 -9.43 -9.33
N GLN A 73 -3.85 -8.73 -10.34
CA GLN A 73 -5.03 -9.15 -11.08
C GLN A 73 -4.83 -10.52 -11.75
N GLN A 74 -3.68 -10.75 -12.38
CA GLN A 74 -3.36 -12.04 -12.98
C GLN A 74 -3.25 -13.15 -11.94
N ARG A 75 -2.64 -12.88 -10.80
CA ARG A 75 -2.58 -13.83 -9.67
C ARG A 75 -3.97 -14.22 -9.20
N VAL A 76 -4.87 -13.24 -8.98
CA VAL A 76 -6.25 -13.50 -8.55
C VAL A 76 -6.99 -14.35 -9.59
N LYS A 77 -6.87 -14.05 -10.88
CA LYS A 77 -7.46 -14.85 -11.96
C LYS A 77 -6.96 -16.30 -11.95
N HIS A 78 -5.66 -16.49 -11.76
CA HIS A 78 -5.05 -17.84 -11.66
C HIS A 78 -5.58 -18.61 -10.45
N LEU A 79 -5.64 -17.98 -9.28
CA LEU A 79 -6.15 -18.59 -8.07
C LEU A 79 -7.64 -18.96 -8.18
N LEU A 80 -8.48 -18.11 -8.77
CA LEU A 80 -9.89 -18.42 -9.03
C LEU A 80 -10.08 -19.53 -10.04
N ALA A 81 -9.19 -19.68 -11.01
CA ALA A 81 -9.21 -20.79 -11.94
C ALA A 81 -8.80 -22.11 -11.25
N GLN A 82 -7.81 -22.05 -10.36
CA GLN A 82 -7.34 -23.21 -9.60
C GLN A 82 -8.33 -23.60 -8.48
N PHE A 83 -8.84 -22.63 -7.75
CA PHE A 83 -9.74 -22.81 -6.61
C PHE A 83 -11.10 -22.22 -6.90
N ARG A 84 -11.91 -22.88 -7.69
CA ARG A 84 -13.29 -22.43 -7.93
C ARG A 84 -14.03 -22.28 -6.60
N PRO A 85 -14.72 -21.15 -6.37
CA PRO A 85 -15.54 -20.97 -5.19
C PRO A 85 -16.54 -22.11 -5.02
N GLN A 86 -16.70 -22.59 -3.80
CA GLN A 86 -17.65 -23.64 -3.45
C GLN A 86 -18.82 -23.03 -2.66
N SER A 87 -19.96 -23.72 -2.71
CA SER A 87 -21.10 -23.50 -1.82
C SER A 87 -21.23 -24.66 -0.85
N PRO A 88 -21.84 -24.48 0.32
CA PRO A 88 -22.23 -25.60 1.17
C PRO A 88 -23.10 -26.61 0.43
N THR A 89 -22.91 -27.89 0.71
CA THR A 89 -23.78 -28.96 0.18
C THR A 89 -25.11 -28.98 0.94
N LEU A 90 -26.14 -29.60 0.35
CA LEU A 90 -27.45 -29.68 0.95
C LEU A 90 -27.38 -30.31 2.37
N GLY A 91 -27.90 -29.59 3.34
CA GLY A 91 -27.85 -29.98 4.76
C GLY A 91 -26.62 -29.53 5.53
N ASP A 92 -25.65 -28.88 4.87
CA ASP A 92 -24.42 -28.35 5.47
C ASP A 92 -24.45 -26.83 5.60
N THR A 93 -23.69 -26.31 6.57
CA THR A 93 -23.47 -24.88 6.76
C THR A 93 -22.11 -24.41 6.26
N ILE A 94 -21.19 -25.35 5.95
CA ILE A 94 -19.84 -25.04 5.46
C ILE A 94 -19.54 -25.79 4.17
N THR A 95 -18.65 -25.22 3.36
CA THR A 95 -18.22 -25.84 2.09
C THR A 95 -17.38 -27.10 2.32
N PRO A 96 -17.35 -28.05 1.37
CA PRO A 96 -16.49 -29.23 1.46
C PRO A 96 -15.01 -28.89 1.71
N ARG A 97 -14.51 -27.80 1.09
CA ARG A 97 -13.13 -27.31 1.29
C ARG A 97 -12.90 -26.82 2.71
N MET A 98 -13.82 -26.01 3.25
CA MET A 98 -13.71 -25.53 4.62
C MET A 98 -13.81 -26.67 5.64
N ARG A 99 -14.64 -27.69 5.36
CA ARG A 99 -14.71 -28.91 6.18
C ARG A 99 -13.35 -29.61 6.23
N ALA A 100 -12.71 -29.82 5.09
CA ALA A 100 -11.39 -30.46 5.03
C ALA A 100 -10.35 -29.68 5.84
N VAL A 101 -10.33 -28.35 5.72
CA VAL A 101 -9.43 -27.47 6.50
C VAL A 101 -9.72 -27.59 7.99
N ARG A 102 -10.99 -27.47 8.40
CA ARG A 102 -11.42 -27.60 9.80
C ARG A 102 -10.94 -28.92 10.40
N ASP A 103 -11.22 -30.01 9.72
CA ASP A 103 -10.91 -31.37 10.22
C ASP A 103 -9.38 -31.60 10.29
N GLU A 104 -8.59 -31.07 9.36
CA GLU A 104 -7.13 -31.16 9.44
C GLU A 104 -6.56 -30.31 10.58
N VAL A 105 -7.04 -29.10 10.77
CA VAL A 105 -6.61 -28.23 11.89
C VAL A 105 -6.99 -28.83 13.23
N ASP A 106 -8.22 -29.34 13.37
CA ASP A 106 -8.69 -29.94 14.62
C ASP A 106 -7.91 -31.21 14.97
N ARG A 107 -7.68 -32.09 14.01
CA ARG A 107 -6.87 -33.31 14.20
C ARG A 107 -5.44 -33.00 14.62
N ARG A 108 -4.84 -31.93 14.10
CA ARG A 108 -3.43 -31.60 14.34
C ARG A 108 -3.20 -30.80 15.62
N PHE A 109 -4.07 -29.85 15.88
CA PHE A 109 -3.91 -28.85 16.95
C PHE A 109 -5.01 -28.91 18.01
N GLY A 110 -6.05 -29.71 17.81
CA GLY A 110 -7.13 -29.88 18.78
C GLY A 110 -6.70 -30.56 20.09
N PRO A 111 -7.57 -30.65 21.07
CA PRO A 111 -8.92 -30.08 21.02
C PRO A 111 -8.95 -28.56 21.14
N PHE A 112 -10.01 -27.96 20.59
CA PHE A 112 -10.35 -26.55 20.75
C PHE A 112 -11.58 -26.40 21.69
N SER A 113 -11.67 -25.30 22.41
CA SER A 113 -12.86 -25.00 23.23
C SER A 113 -14.11 -24.80 22.37
N ALA A 114 -13.94 -24.25 21.17
CA ALA A 114 -14.95 -24.14 20.15
C ALA A 114 -14.30 -23.91 18.77
N ILE A 115 -15.01 -24.32 17.69
CA ILE A 115 -14.70 -23.98 16.31
C ILE A 115 -15.95 -23.35 15.70
N GLY A 116 -15.92 -22.02 15.49
CA GLY A 116 -17.03 -21.25 14.94
C GLY A 116 -16.93 -21.10 13.42
N CYS A 117 -17.69 -21.86 12.64
CA CYS A 117 -17.55 -21.82 11.18
C CYS A 117 -18.64 -21.02 10.47
N TYR A 118 -19.90 -21.21 10.83
CA TYR A 118 -21.01 -20.51 10.19
C TYR A 118 -21.66 -19.52 11.15
N ARG A 119 -21.94 -18.34 10.64
CA ARG A 119 -22.83 -17.35 11.28
C ARG A 119 -23.55 -16.55 10.20
N PRO A 120 -24.85 -16.29 10.34
CA PRO A 120 -25.59 -15.47 9.39
C PRO A 120 -25.04 -14.04 9.37
N GLY A 121 -25.14 -13.38 8.24
CA GLY A 121 -24.69 -12.00 8.04
C GLY A 121 -24.47 -11.69 6.56
N SER A 122 -24.11 -10.47 6.27
CA SER A 122 -23.82 -10.01 4.91
C SER A 122 -22.31 -9.97 4.58
N ASP A 123 -21.44 -9.96 5.61
CA ASP A 123 -20.04 -9.64 5.45
C ASP A 123 -19.11 -10.82 5.74
N GLY A 124 -18.07 -10.94 4.91
CA GLY A 124 -17.01 -11.92 5.07
C GLY A 124 -17.38 -13.33 4.59
N GLU A 125 -16.58 -14.31 4.99
CA GLU A 125 -16.65 -15.68 4.46
C GLU A 125 -17.47 -16.62 5.34
N HIS A 126 -17.80 -16.25 6.59
CA HIS A 126 -18.63 -17.08 7.50
C HIS A 126 -20.05 -17.31 6.97
N PRO A 127 -20.78 -16.29 6.46
CA PRO A 127 -22.12 -16.51 5.89
C PRO A 127 -22.12 -17.40 4.65
N LEU A 128 -20.99 -17.48 3.97
CA LEU A 128 -20.79 -18.31 2.78
C LEU A 128 -20.31 -19.73 3.11
N GLY A 129 -20.11 -20.04 4.41
CA GLY A 129 -19.59 -21.33 4.87
C GLY A 129 -18.13 -21.58 4.47
N ARG A 130 -17.36 -20.52 4.22
CA ARG A 130 -15.99 -20.58 3.74
C ARG A 130 -14.94 -20.11 4.76
N ALA A 131 -15.35 -19.96 6.02
CA ALA A 131 -14.44 -19.57 7.10
C ALA A 131 -14.72 -20.35 8.39
N CYS A 132 -13.65 -20.55 9.19
CA CYS A 132 -13.73 -21.04 10.56
C CYS A 132 -12.81 -20.25 11.49
N ASP A 133 -13.30 -20.01 12.73
CA ASP A 133 -12.58 -19.43 13.85
C ASP A 133 -12.20 -20.54 14.84
N PHE A 134 -10.89 -20.78 15.01
CA PHE A 134 -10.33 -21.78 15.92
C PHE A 134 -10.01 -21.11 17.24
N MET A 135 -10.88 -21.32 18.27
CA MET A 135 -10.78 -20.62 19.54
C MET A 135 -9.57 -21.08 20.36
N LEU A 136 -8.77 -20.14 20.83
CA LEU A 136 -7.60 -20.34 21.70
C LEU A 136 -7.91 -20.02 23.17
N SER A 137 -9.02 -19.29 23.39
CA SER A 137 -9.57 -18.96 24.69
C SER A 137 -11.10 -18.73 24.55
N SER A 138 -11.77 -18.40 25.65
CA SER A 138 -13.16 -17.92 25.58
C SER A 138 -13.22 -16.59 24.84
N GLY A 139 -14.33 -16.35 24.10
CA GLY A 139 -14.51 -15.12 23.33
C GLY A 139 -14.36 -13.87 24.19
N GLY A 140 -13.55 -12.92 23.69
CA GLY A 140 -13.22 -11.68 24.40
C GLY A 140 -12.17 -11.81 25.51
N VAL A 141 -11.59 -12.98 25.71
CA VAL A 141 -10.55 -13.21 26.75
C VAL A 141 -9.18 -13.42 26.06
N MET A 142 -8.15 -12.75 26.57
CA MET A 142 -6.79 -12.96 26.08
C MET A 142 -6.32 -14.38 26.37
N PRO A 143 -5.79 -15.11 25.36
CA PRO A 143 -5.22 -16.44 25.56
C PRO A 143 -3.98 -16.44 26.45
N THR A 144 -3.66 -17.58 27.05
CA THR A 144 -2.37 -17.82 27.74
C THR A 144 -1.22 -17.78 26.75
N ALA A 145 0.02 -17.62 27.23
CA ALA A 145 1.22 -17.61 26.38
C ALA A 145 1.35 -18.89 25.53
N SER A 146 1.04 -20.05 26.08
CA SER A 146 1.04 -21.33 25.35
C SER A 146 -0.04 -21.39 24.27
N ALA A 147 -1.23 -20.88 24.55
CA ALA A 147 -2.30 -20.80 23.57
C ALA A 147 -2.00 -19.77 22.46
N ILE A 148 -1.32 -18.66 22.79
CA ILE A 148 -0.82 -17.71 21.79
C ILE A 148 0.18 -18.39 20.84
N GLN A 149 1.14 -19.17 21.38
CA GLN A 149 2.10 -19.91 20.56
C GLN A 149 1.39 -20.94 19.67
N LYS A 150 0.42 -21.70 20.22
CA LYS A 150 -0.44 -22.61 19.44
C LYS A 150 -1.11 -21.87 18.26
N GLY A 151 -1.59 -20.64 18.48
CA GLY A 151 -2.17 -19.80 17.42
C GLY A 151 -1.18 -19.46 16.31
N TYR A 152 0.07 -19.13 16.65
CA TYR A 152 1.12 -18.92 15.66
C TYR A 152 1.45 -20.20 14.88
N ASP A 153 1.49 -21.35 15.54
CA ASP A 153 1.75 -22.65 14.91
C ASP A 153 0.63 -23.02 13.93
N ILE A 154 -0.64 -22.78 14.28
CA ILE A 154 -1.80 -22.95 13.39
C ILE A 154 -1.68 -22.03 12.18
N ALA A 155 -1.40 -20.74 12.40
CA ALA A 155 -1.29 -19.75 11.33
C ALA A 155 -0.15 -20.09 10.36
N ALA A 156 1.02 -20.47 10.87
CA ALA A 156 2.17 -20.89 10.07
C ALA A 156 1.88 -22.16 9.26
N TRP A 157 1.25 -23.17 9.90
CA TRP A 157 0.84 -24.41 9.22
C TRP A 157 -0.19 -24.12 8.12
N ALA A 158 -1.19 -23.31 8.40
CA ALA A 158 -2.23 -22.95 7.42
C ALA A 158 -1.61 -22.21 6.23
N GLN A 159 -0.70 -21.29 6.46
CA GLN A 159 0.03 -20.58 5.42
C GLN A 159 0.86 -21.54 4.55
N ALA A 160 1.60 -22.47 5.17
CA ALA A 160 2.41 -23.46 4.44
C ALA A 160 1.57 -24.42 3.59
N ASN A 161 0.33 -24.69 3.99
CA ASN A 161 -0.60 -25.60 3.29
C ASN A 161 -1.63 -24.87 2.42
N ALA A 162 -1.53 -23.56 2.27
CA ALA A 162 -2.55 -22.75 1.61
C ALA A 162 -2.83 -23.18 0.17
N SER A 163 -1.78 -23.46 -0.61
CA SER A 163 -1.93 -23.92 -2.00
C SER A 163 -2.57 -25.29 -2.13
N ARG A 164 -2.36 -26.19 -1.16
CA ARG A 164 -2.94 -27.54 -1.17
C ARG A 164 -4.40 -27.53 -0.76
N LEU A 165 -4.72 -26.73 0.26
CA LEU A 165 -6.04 -26.68 0.88
C LEU A 165 -6.97 -25.61 0.29
N GLY A 166 -6.47 -24.75 -0.58
CA GLY A 166 -7.22 -23.63 -1.12
C GLY A 166 -7.54 -22.57 -0.07
N ILE A 167 -6.64 -22.36 0.90
CA ILE A 167 -6.78 -21.30 1.90
C ILE A 167 -6.57 -19.95 1.20
N MET A 168 -7.50 -19.04 1.40
CA MET A 168 -7.52 -17.73 0.79
C MET A 168 -6.81 -16.70 1.66
N TYR A 169 -7.21 -16.61 2.93
CA TYR A 169 -6.54 -15.75 3.90
C TYR A 169 -6.62 -16.30 5.33
N ILE A 170 -5.74 -15.80 6.17
CA ILE A 170 -5.63 -16.14 7.59
C ILE A 170 -5.56 -14.83 8.37
N ILE A 171 -6.31 -14.73 9.46
CA ILE A 171 -6.22 -13.58 10.37
C ILE A 171 -5.84 -14.09 11.77
N TYR A 172 -4.82 -13.48 12.36
CA TYR A 172 -4.43 -13.73 13.74
C TYR A 172 -3.71 -12.52 14.34
N ARG A 173 -4.07 -12.16 15.57
CA ARG A 173 -3.48 -11.06 16.35
C ARG A 173 -3.33 -9.77 15.55
N GLN A 174 -4.47 -9.27 15.05
CA GLN A 174 -4.58 -8.01 14.31
C GLN A 174 -3.69 -7.93 13.05
N ARG A 175 -3.41 -9.10 12.45
CA ARG A 175 -2.66 -9.20 11.19
C ARG A 175 -3.35 -10.17 10.25
N ILE A 176 -3.29 -9.88 8.96
CA ILE A 176 -3.81 -10.72 7.89
C ILE A 176 -2.68 -11.19 6.97
N TRP A 177 -2.72 -12.45 6.60
CA TRP A 177 -1.99 -12.98 5.46
C TRP A 177 -3.00 -13.41 4.40
N ASP A 178 -2.81 -12.98 3.16
CA ASP A 178 -3.75 -13.24 2.05
C ASP A 178 -2.95 -13.73 0.84
N VAL A 179 -3.30 -14.92 0.34
CA VAL A 179 -2.61 -15.53 -0.80
C VAL A 179 -2.72 -14.69 -2.07
N ARG A 180 -3.76 -13.90 -2.19
CA ARG A 180 -3.97 -12.96 -3.31
C ARG A 180 -2.96 -11.83 -3.30
N MET A 181 -2.40 -11.50 -2.11
CA MET A 181 -1.43 -10.46 -1.85
C MET A 181 -0.11 -11.03 -1.29
N ALA A 182 0.23 -12.28 -1.58
CA ALA A 182 1.33 -13.03 -0.98
C ALA A 182 2.71 -12.34 -1.06
N SER A 183 2.91 -11.39 -1.96
CA SER A 183 4.15 -10.58 -2.03
C SER A 183 4.36 -9.67 -0.83
N SER A 184 3.31 -9.37 -0.06
CA SER A 184 3.32 -8.44 1.08
C SER A 184 3.50 -9.12 2.44
N GLY A 185 3.47 -10.48 2.51
CA GLY A 185 3.54 -11.22 3.76
C GLY A 185 2.36 -10.93 4.70
N TRP A 186 2.61 -10.93 6.02
CA TRP A 186 1.62 -10.59 7.04
C TRP A 186 1.50 -9.06 7.16
N VAL A 187 0.29 -8.53 6.94
CA VAL A 187 -0.01 -7.09 6.98
C VAL A 187 -0.79 -6.75 8.26
N PRO A 188 -0.45 -5.69 8.98
CA PRO A 188 -1.24 -5.19 10.10
C PRO A 188 -2.67 -4.83 9.66
N MET A 189 -3.64 -5.07 10.52
CA MET A 189 -5.04 -4.67 10.35
C MET A 189 -5.38 -3.50 11.27
N GLU A 190 -6.39 -2.74 10.87
CA GLU A 190 -6.96 -1.68 11.71
C GLU A 190 -7.48 -2.24 13.03
N ASN A 191 -7.34 -1.47 14.11
CA ASN A 191 -7.89 -1.83 15.42
C ASN A 191 -9.43 -1.72 15.38
N ARG A 192 -10.10 -2.85 15.61
CA ARG A 192 -11.57 -2.98 15.60
C ARG A 192 -12.20 -2.91 17.00
N GLY A 193 -11.42 -2.51 18.02
CA GLY A 193 -11.89 -2.15 19.34
C GLY A 193 -12.07 -3.28 20.36
N SER A 194 -11.98 -4.57 19.98
CA SER A 194 -12.09 -5.67 20.93
C SER A 194 -11.09 -6.79 20.68
N ILE A 195 -10.87 -7.66 21.68
CA ILE A 195 -10.00 -8.84 21.59
C ILE A 195 -10.47 -9.74 20.44
N THR A 196 -11.75 -10.07 20.40
CA THR A 196 -12.32 -10.95 19.37
C THR A 196 -12.32 -10.28 17.99
N ALA A 197 -12.71 -9.01 17.88
CA ALA A 197 -12.72 -8.32 16.59
C ALA A 197 -11.30 -8.15 16.00
N ASN A 198 -10.28 -8.10 16.86
CA ASN A 198 -8.87 -8.06 16.50
C ASN A 198 -8.22 -9.45 16.40
N HIS A 199 -8.98 -10.54 16.52
CA HIS A 199 -8.52 -11.94 16.40
C HIS A 199 -7.35 -12.28 17.35
N TYR A 200 -7.41 -11.79 18.59
CA TYR A 200 -6.44 -12.17 19.62
C TYR A 200 -6.77 -13.51 20.29
N ASP A 201 -8.03 -13.86 20.38
CA ASP A 201 -8.58 -15.05 21.07
C ASP A 201 -8.82 -16.26 20.16
N HIS A 202 -8.62 -16.12 18.85
CA HIS A 202 -8.79 -17.19 17.86
C HIS A 202 -7.93 -16.99 16.62
N VAL A 203 -7.73 -18.06 15.86
CA VAL A 203 -7.19 -18.02 14.50
C VAL A 203 -8.32 -18.15 13.51
N HIS A 204 -8.49 -17.15 12.65
CA HIS A 204 -9.45 -17.16 11.55
C HIS A 204 -8.81 -17.69 10.29
N ILE A 205 -9.45 -18.67 9.63
CA ILE A 205 -8.99 -19.23 8.34
C ILE A 205 -10.15 -19.19 7.35
N SER A 206 -9.91 -18.59 6.17
CA SER A 206 -10.87 -18.57 5.06
C SER A 206 -10.34 -19.31 3.85
N VAL A 207 -11.25 -19.92 3.07
CA VAL A 207 -10.98 -20.65 1.84
C VAL A 207 -11.69 -20.05 0.62
N PHE A 208 -11.21 -20.37 -0.60
CA PHE A 208 -11.87 -19.96 -1.86
C PHE A 208 -13.23 -20.59 -2.06
#